data_6704e057bbecb9a276a36c69317e059b
#
_entry.id   6704e057bbecb9a276a36c69317e059b
#
_cell.length_a   1.000
_cell.length_b   1.000
_cell.length_c   1.000
_cell.angle_alpha   90.00
_cell.angle_beta   90.00
_cell.angle_gamma   90.00
#
_symmetry.space_group_name_H-M   'P 1'
#
loop_
_entity.id
_entity.type
_entity.pdbx_description
1 polymer ?
#
loop_
_entity_poly.entity_id
_entity_poly.type
_entity_poly.pdbx_seq_one_letter_code
_entity_poly.pdbx_strand_id
1 'polypeptide(L)'
;ATAPPMKTIKIGTGDEELTLGGETVLFRHEKTFVNKTRYAVELCTCMDDATVDAKLAEIPKVDYDRIGERMYAEIVYVNCDAEATADKYVALVQKAAALGRTLILGCSDPEIAKAALEVCKDSKPVLNGANASNYEAMNAVATAAGVVLGVSGKDLNELYDTTAAIEKLGNKNLVLDTTGADVKETFANTVQVRRAALKDQDRTFGYPSIVNLAKIAGGDYHLQAGLAAMFTMKYGSIVVMERMTYAEALPLYGLRQNVFTDPQKPMRVEPGIYPMNGGDENSLVVTTVDFALTYFLVSGELERSGVPLNLVINDAGGL
;
A
#
# COMPACT_ATOMS: atom_id res chain seq x y z
N ALA A 1 21.20 9.93 15.81
CA ALA A 1 20.53 10.11 14.51
C ALA A 1 19.21 10.84 14.74
N THR A 2 18.94 11.88 13.98
CA THR A 2 17.64 12.58 14.02
C THR A 2 16.58 11.71 13.36
N ALA A 3 15.36 11.69 13.95
CA ALA A 3 14.22 10.97 13.37
C ALA A 3 13.94 11.49 11.94
N PRO A 4 13.53 10.61 10.99
CA PRO A 4 13.22 11.03 9.64
C PRO A 4 12.10 12.09 9.63
N PRO A 5 12.08 13.00 8.62
CA PRO A 5 11.01 14.00 8.48
C PRO A 5 9.63 13.37 8.42
N MET A 6 9.45 12.29 7.65
CA MET A 6 8.24 11.49 7.67
C MET A 6 8.36 10.36 8.69
N LYS A 7 7.36 10.23 9.54
CA LYS A 7 7.28 9.17 10.57
C LYS A 7 7.10 7.81 9.91
N THR A 8 7.69 6.81 10.54
CA THR A 8 7.47 5.41 10.19
C THR A 8 6.27 4.89 10.97
N ILE A 9 5.27 4.38 10.27
CA ILE A 9 4.04 3.82 10.83
C ILE A 9 3.93 2.37 10.40
N LYS A 10 3.50 1.51 11.31
CA LYS A 10 3.26 0.10 11.07
C LYS A 10 1.78 -0.21 11.17
N ILE A 11 1.27 -0.99 10.23
CA ILE A 11 -0.11 -1.49 10.17
C ILE A 11 -0.10 -2.98 9.89
N GLY A 12 -1.18 -3.68 10.23
CA GLY A 12 -1.20 -5.14 10.09
C GLY A 12 -0.41 -5.85 11.18
N THR A 13 -0.35 -7.17 11.11
CA THR A 13 0.36 -8.03 12.07
C THR A 13 0.98 -9.24 11.38
N GLY A 14 2.01 -9.85 12.00
CA GLY A 14 2.64 -11.06 11.50
C GLY A 14 3.20 -10.89 10.09
N ASP A 15 2.93 -11.84 9.21
CA ASP A 15 3.42 -11.83 7.82
C ASP A 15 2.76 -10.74 6.96
N GLU A 16 1.64 -10.18 7.42
CA GLU A 16 0.92 -9.09 6.76
C GLU A 16 1.23 -7.71 7.41
N GLU A 17 2.24 -7.61 8.28
CA GLU A 17 2.68 -6.31 8.80
C GLU A 17 3.31 -5.46 7.70
N LEU A 18 2.80 -4.26 7.53
CA LEU A 18 3.25 -3.31 6.52
C LEU A 18 3.87 -2.08 7.18
N THR A 19 5.04 -1.68 6.72
CA THR A 19 5.71 -0.45 7.15
C THR A 19 5.49 0.66 6.13
N LEU A 20 5.13 1.85 6.60
CA LEU A 20 4.80 3.03 5.82
C LEU A 20 5.66 4.21 6.23
N GLY A 21 5.87 5.18 5.34
CA GLY A 21 6.58 6.42 5.64
C GLY A 21 8.08 6.24 5.78
N GLY A 22 8.70 6.99 6.71
CA GLY A 22 10.15 6.94 6.93
C GLY A 22 10.98 7.67 5.86
N GLU A 23 10.35 8.36 4.92
CA GLU A 23 11.01 9.09 3.85
C GLU A 23 11.89 10.22 4.41
N THR A 24 13.06 10.39 3.79
CA THR A 24 14.06 11.40 4.17
C THR A 24 14.35 12.39 3.07
N VAL A 25 14.01 12.06 1.82
CA VAL A 25 14.31 12.87 0.64
C VAL A 25 13.09 13.03 -0.26
N LEU A 26 13.04 14.14 -0.98
CA LEU A 26 11.94 14.44 -1.89
C LEU A 26 12.09 13.69 -3.22
N PHE A 27 13.32 13.52 -3.70
CA PHE A 27 13.62 12.93 -4.99
C PHE A 27 14.45 11.65 -4.87
N ARG A 28 14.12 10.64 -5.69
CA ARG A 28 14.78 9.35 -5.70
C ARG A 28 16.29 9.41 -5.97
N HIS A 29 16.75 10.36 -6.78
CA HIS A 29 18.18 10.51 -7.08
C HIS A 29 19.02 11.02 -5.90
N GLU A 30 18.38 11.57 -4.87
CA GLU A 30 19.08 11.99 -3.65
C GLU A 30 19.39 10.83 -2.74
N LYS A 31 18.46 9.87 -2.67
CA LYS A 31 18.57 8.64 -1.90
C LYS A 31 17.45 7.67 -2.26
N THR A 32 17.69 6.37 -2.08
CA THR A 32 16.67 5.33 -2.22
C THR A 32 15.44 5.62 -1.36
N PHE A 33 14.25 5.47 -1.90
CA PHE A 33 13.01 5.50 -1.14
C PHE A 33 12.92 4.29 -0.21
N VAL A 34 12.40 4.50 1.00
CA VAL A 34 12.53 3.54 2.10
C VAL A 34 11.41 2.50 2.10
N ASN A 35 10.16 2.95 2.22
CA ASN A 35 9.01 2.06 2.33
C ASN A 35 8.14 2.16 1.08
N LYS A 36 7.84 1.00 0.52
CA LYS A 36 7.10 0.89 -0.76
C LYS A 36 5.67 1.37 -0.61
N THR A 37 5.13 1.97 -1.66
CA THR A 37 3.70 2.22 -1.81
C THR A 37 2.93 0.91 -1.66
N ARG A 38 1.86 0.92 -0.86
CA ARG A 38 0.97 -0.23 -0.64
C ARG A 38 -0.33 -0.03 -1.40
N TYR A 39 -0.87 -1.12 -1.93
CA TYR A 39 -2.12 -1.07 -2.67
C TYR A 39 -3.26 -1.67 -1.87
N ALA A 40 -4.37 -0.94 -1.83
CA ALA A 40 -5.61 -1.38 -1.22
C ALA A 40 -6.70 -1.54 -2.28
N VAL A 41 -7.54 -2.56 -2.14
CA VAL A 41 -8.74 -2.73 -2.97
C VAL A 41 -9.97 -2.38 -2.14
N GLU A 42 -10.83 -1.53 -2.68
CA GLU A 42 -12.02 -1.04 -1.98
C GLU A 42 -13.19 -2.02 -2.05
N LEU A 43 -13.79 -2.26 -0.88
CA LEU A 43 -15.14 -2.78 -0.70
C LEU A 43 -15.98 -1.67 -0.07
N CYS A 44 -17.25 -1.58 -0.42
CA CYS A 44 -18.17 -0.57 0.11
C CYS A 44 -19.48 -1.22 0.56
N THR A 45 -20.07 -0.72 1.64
CA THR A 45 -21.43 -1.10 2.07
C THR A 45 -22.50 -0.70 1.06
N CYS A 46 -22.20 0.20 0.14
CA CYS A 46 -23.06 0.57 -1.00
C CYS A 46 -23.18 -0.52 -2.08
N MET A 47 -22.28 -1.52 -2.08
CA MET A 47 -22.29 -2.63 -3.03
C MET A 47 -23.32 -3.69 -2.64
N ASP A 48 -23.85 -4.42 -3.62
CA ASP A 48 -24.62 -5.65 -3.37
C ASP A 48 -23.69 -6.81 -3.00
N ASP A 49 -24.27 -7.85 -2.38
CA ASP A 49 -23.51 -9.02 -1.94
C ASP A 49 -22.78 -9.74 -3.07
N ALA A 50 -23.38 -9.82 -4.26
CA ALA A 50 -22.77 -10.50 -5.40
C ALA A 50 -21.50 -9.76 -5.87
N THR A 51 -21.54 -8.43 -5.90
CA THR A 51 -20.39 -7.58 -6.23
C THR A 51 -19.30 -7.70 -5.17
N VAL A 52 -19.66 -7.69 -3.88
CA VAL A 52 -18.70 -7.88 -2.77
C VAL A 52 -18.03 -9.24 -2.88
N ASP A 53 -18.79 -10.31 -3.06
CA ASP A 53 -18.26 -11.67 -3.13
C ASP A 53 -17.37 -11.88 -4.36
N ALA A 54 -17.72 -11.26 -5.50
CA ALA A 54 -16.88 -11.26 -6.72
C ALA A 54 -15.54 -10.54 -6.49
N LYS A 55 -15.56 -9.38 -5.86
CA LYS A 55 -14.32 -8.64 -5.52
C LYS A 55 -13.45 -9.40 -4.51
N LEU A 56 -14.05 -9.99 -3.48
CA LEU A 56 -13.34 -10.83 -2.51
C LEU A 56 -12.67 -12.04 -3.17
N ALA A 57 -13.31 -12.63 -4.17
CA ALA A 57 -12.76 -13.74 -4.93
C ALA A 57 -11.64 -13.32 -5.90
N GLU A 58 -11.62 -12.05 -6.35
CA GLU A 58 -10.61 -11.52 -7.27
C GLU A 58 -9.31 -11.12 -6.57
N ILE A 59 -9.39 -10.55 -5.37
CA ILE A 59 -8.20 -10.06 -4.61
C ILE A 59 -7.10 -11.12 -4.48
N PRO A 60 -7.36 -12.39 -4.09
CA PRO A 60 -6.32 -13.40 -3.96
C PRO A 60 -5.69 -13.86 -5.27
N LYS A 61 -6.30 -13.57 -6.42
CA LYS A 61 -5.73 -13.92 -7.73
C LYS A 61 -4.52 -13.05 -8.09
N VAL A 62 -4.39 -11.90 -7.45
CA VAL A 62 -3.18 -11.06 -7.53
C VAL A 62 -2.25 -11.47 -6.40
N ASP A 63 -1.51 -12.54 -6.60
CA ASP A 63 -0.50 -13.03 -5.66
C ASP A 63 0.55 -13.84 -6.45
N TYR A 64 1.75 -13.29 -6.63
CA TYR A 64 2.82 -13.91 -7.41
C TYR A 64 4.19 -13.40 -7.00
N ASP A 65 5.21 -14.18 -7.24
CA ASP A 65 6.59 -13.77 -7.02
C ASP A 65 7.16 -13.07 -8.26
N ARG A 66 7.88 -11.98 -8.02
CA ARG A 66 8.63 -11.26 -9.04
C ARG A 66 9.98 -10.83 -8.49
N ILE A 67 11.04 -11.43 -9.00
CA ILE A 67 12.43 -11.16 -8.61
C ILE A 67 12.60 -11.20 -7.08
N GLY A 68 12.25 -12.32 -6.47
CA GLY A 68 12.39 -12.54 -5.02
C GLY A 68 11.48 -11.68 -4.13
N GLU A 69 10.47 -11.04 -4.71
CA GLU A 69 9.50 -10.26 -3.96
C GLU A 69 8.08 -10.73 -4.26
N ARG A 70 7.32 -11.04 -3.22
CA ARG A 70 5.89 -11.33 -3.33
C ARG A 70 5.11 -10.08 -3.72
N MET A 71 4.35 -10.15 -4.81
CA MET A 71 3.48 -9.13 -5.34
C MET A 71 2.04 -9.55 -5.14
N TYR A 72 1.31 -8.82 -4.30
CA TYR A 72 -0.07 -9.16 -3.95
C TYR A 72 -0.84 -7.91 -3.52
N ALA A 73 -2.17 -7.96 -3.59
CA ALA A 73 -3.01 -6.91 -3.04
C ALA A 73 -2.93 -6.96 -1.50
N GLU A 74 -2.18 -6.01 -0.93
CA GLU A 74 -1.74 -6.07 0.47
C GLU A 74 -2.84 -5.67 1.45
N ILE A 75 -3.78 -4.82 1.01
CA ILE A 75 -4.75 -4.15 1.88
C ILE A 75 -6.16 -4.28 1.29
N VAL A 76 -7.14 -4.47 2.16
CA VAL A 76 -8.56 -4.28 1.82
C VAL A 76 -9.06 -3.02 2.51
N TYR A 77 -9.53 -2.06 1.72
CA TYR A 77 -10.18 -0.85 2.21
C TYR A 77 -11.69 -1.09 2.30
N VAL A 78 -12.25 -1.05 3.51
CA VAL A 78 -13.67 -1.30 3.75
C VAL A 78 -14.36 0.03 4.01
N ASN A 79 -15.09 0.54 3.01
CA ASN A 79 -15.78 1.81 3.08
C ASN A 79 -17.18 1.66 3.68
N CYS A 80 -17.47 2.47 4.70
CA CYS A 80 -18.78 2.64 5.29
C CYS A 80 -19.48 3.82 4.61
N ASP A 81 -20.48 3.58 3.79
CA ASP A 81 -21.26 4.67 3.21
C ASP A 81 -22.17 5.33 4.27
N ALA A 82 -22.69 6.51 3.93
CA ALA A 82 -23.45 7.33 4.87
C ALA A 82 -24.79 6.71 5.33
N GLU A 83 -25.30 5.73 4.59
CA GLU A 83 -26.59 5.06 4.88
C GLU A 83 -26.39 3.69 5.53
N ALA A 84 -25.14 3.28 5.75
CA ALA A 84 -24.85 1.95 6.30
C ALA A 84 -25.24 1.86 7.78
N THR A 85 -25.83 0.73 8.13
CA THR A 85 -26.02 0.35 9.53
C THR A 85 -24.75 -0.29 10.09
N ALA A 86 -24.58 -0.26 11.42
CA ALA A 86 -23.47 -0.90 12.09
C ALA A 86 -23.36 -2.40 11.73
N ASP A 87 -24.50 -3.11 11.75
CA ASP A 87 -24.54 -4.55 11.45
C ASP A 87 -24.06 -4.86 10.02
N LYS A 88 -24.52 -4.06 9.03
CA LYS A 88 -24.09 -4.22 7.63
C LYS A 88 -22.59 -3.97 7.47
N TYR A 89 -22.08 -2.94 8.12
CA TYR A 89 -20.66 -2.61 8.06
C TYR A 89 -19.80 -3.66 8.75
N VAL A 90 -20.17 -4.09 9.95
CA VAL A 90 -19.49 -5.18 10.69
C VAL A 90 -19.46 -6.47 9.87
N ALA A 91 -20.57 -6.85 9.24
CA ALA A 91 -20.65 -8.05 8.40
C ALA A 91 -19.67 -7.94 7.20
N LEU A 92 -19.57 -6.77 6.57
CA LEU A 92 -18.63 -6.52 5.47
C LEU A 92 -17.17 -6.60 5.95
N VAL A 93 -16.87 -6.02 7.13
CA VAL A 93 -15.53 -6.08 7.74
C VAL A 93 -15.15 -7.53 8.07
N GLN A 94 -16.08 -8.35 8.58
CA GLN A 94 -15.84 -9.77 8.84
C GLN A 94 -15.53 -10.55 7.54
N LYS A 95 -16.29 -10.30 6.46
CA LYS A 95 -16.01 -10.89 5.14
C LYS A 95 -14.59 -10.51 4.65
N ALA A 96 -14.23 -9.24 4.76
CA ALA A 96 -12.91 -8.74 4.36
C ALA A 96 -11.78 -9.34 5.22
N ALA A 97 -11.98 -9.42 6.54
CA ALA A 97 -11.01 -9.97 7.48
C ALA A 97 -10.68 -11.45 7.20
N ALA A 98 -11.65 -12.21 6.67
CA ALA A 98 -11.45 -13.61 6.31
C ALA A 98 -10.40 -13.83 5.21
N LEU A 99 -10.04 -12.78 4.43
CA LEU A 99 -8.95 -12.85 3.45
C LEU A 99 -7.55 -12.86 4.10
N GLY A 100 -7.44 -12.52 5.39
CA GLY A 100 -6.14 -12.44 6.08
C GLY A 100 -5.26 -11.28 5.63
N ARG A 101 -5.78 -10.28 4.91
CA ARG A 101 -5.06 -9.08 4.49
C ARG A 101 -5.16 -7.97 5.54
N THR A 102 -4.21 -7.02 5.52
CA THR A 102 -4.32 -5.81 6.33
C THR A 102 -5.58 -5.03 5.95
N LEU A 103 -6.27 -4.45 6.94
CA LEU A 103 -7.51 -3.72 6.71
C LEU A 103 -7.33 -2.22 6.90
N ILE A 104 -8.10 -1.45 6.12
CA ILE A 104 -8.38 -0.04 6.40
C ILE A 104 -9.89 0.10 6.53
N LEU A 105 -10.34 0.59 7.67
CA LEU A 105 -11.75 0.86 7.96
C LEU A 105 -12.05 2.31 7.59
N GLY A 106 -12.70 2.55 6.46
CA GLY A 106 -13.15 3.86 6.01
C GLY A 106 -14.51 4.19 6.65
N CYS A 107 -14.50 4.69 7.88
CA CYS A 107 -15.71 4.99 8.64
C CYS A 107 -15.52 6.28 9.45
N SER A 108 -16.46 7.22 9.33
CA SER A 108 -16.45 8.49 10.07
C SER A 108 -17.39 8.53 11.28
N ASP A 109 -18.19 7.49 11.49
CA ASP A 109 -19.05 7.35 12.67
C ASP A 109 -18.30 6.59 13.76
N PRO A 110 -18.06 7.21 14.96
CA PRO A 110 -17.28 6.57 16.01
C PRO A 110 -17.92 5.31 16.60
N GLU A 111 -19.25 5.22 16.64
CA GLU A 111 -19.95 4.05 17.20
C GLU A 111 -19.90 2.87 16.23
N ILE A 112 -20.10 3.12 14.93
CA ILE A 112 -19.94 2.10 13.89
C ILE A 112 -18.48 1.64 13.81
N ALA A 113 -17.54 2.59 13.86
CA ALA A 113 -16.09 2.28 13.86
C ALA A 113 -15.69 1.41 15.05
N LYS A 114 -16.20 1.73 16.25
CA LYS A 114 -15.96 0.94 17.46
C LYS A 114 -16.49 -0.48 17.32
N ALA A 115 -17.72 -0.66 16.82
CA ALA A 115 -18.31 -1.98 16.60
C ALA A 115 -17.49 -2.81 15.58
N ALA A 116 -17.04 -2.19 14.49
CA ALA A 116 -16.21 -2.83 13.50
C ALA A 116 -14.82 -3.23 14.04
N LEU A 117 -14.21 -2.38 14.88
CA LEU A 117 -12.92 -2.69 15.50
C LEU A 117 -12.99 -3.89 16.45
N GLU A 118 -14.13 -4.14 17.13
CA GLU A 118 -14.26 -5.32 18.00
C GLU A 118 -14.01 -6.64 17.26
N VAL A 119 -14.24 -6.70 15.96
CA VAL A 119 -14.05 -7.93 15.16
C VAL A 119 -12.71 -8.00 14.43
N CYS A 120 -11.92 -6.90 14.39
CA CYS A 120 -10.66 -6.90 13.63
C CYS A 120 -9.48 -6.15 14.30
N LYS A 121 -9.64 -5.58 15.49
CA LYS A 121 -8.59 -4.78 16.17
C LYS A 121 -7.27 -5.53 16.34
N ASP A 122 -7.30 -6.84 16.54
CA ASP A 122 -6.10 -7.66 16.75
C ASP A 122 -5.24 -7.75 15.48
N SER A 123 -5.83 -7.55 14.30
CA SER A 123 -5.09 -7.45 13.03
C SER A 123 -4.44 -6.07 12.80
N LYS A 124 -4.55 -5.13 13.76
CA LYS A 124 -4.00 -3.77 13.68
C LYS A 124 -4.36 -3.03 12.39
N PRO A 125 -5.66 -2.87 12.10
CA PRO A 125 -6.11 -2.10 10.94
C PRO A 125 -5.79 -0.60 11.08
N VAL A 126 -6.01 0.15 9.98
CA VAL A 126 -6.13 1.61 10.04
C VAL A 126 -7.60 1.97 10.20
N LEU A 127 -7.91 2.85 11.14
CA LEU A 127 -9.23 3.48 11.22
C LEU A 127 -9.17 4.83 10.49
N ASN A 128 -9.70 4.90 9.26
CA ASN A 128 -9.68 6.10 8.42
C ASN A 128 -11.05 6.80 8.41
N GLY A 129 -11.11 8.05 8.92
CA GLY A 129 -12.37 8.79 8.95
C GLY A 129 -12.42 9.90 9.98
N ALA A 130 -11.31 10.17 10.70
CA ALA A 130 -11.23 11.33 11.57
C ALA A 130 -11.18 12.63 10.76
N ASN A 131 -11.96 13.62 11.17
CA ASN A 131 -12.03 14.95 10.57
C ASN A 131 -12.31 16.00 11.64
N ALA A 132 -12.43 17.28 11.26
CA ALA A 132 -12.62 18.36 12.18
C ALA A 132 -13.87 18.23 13.10
N SER A 133 -14.89 17.50 12.67
CA SER A 133 -16.14 17.35 13.44
C SER A 133 -16.15 16.19 14.44
N ASN A 134 -15.28 15.18 14.25
CA ASN A 134 -15.33 13.93 15.02
C ASN A 134 -13.97 13.48 15.60
N TYR A 135 -12.88 14.23 15.37
CA TYR A 135 -11.52 13.78 15.67
C TYR A 135 -11.30 13.34 17.13
N GLU A 136 -11.95 13.97 18.10
CA GLU A 136 -11.80 13.59 19.51
C GLU A 136 -12.36 12.20 19.78
N ALA A 137 -13.58 11.93 19.32
CA ALA A 137 -14.24 10.63 19.47
C ALA A 137 -13.51 9.53 18.67
N MET A 138 -13.13 9.81 17.43
CA MET A 138 -12.38 8.87 16.59
C MET A 138 -11.01 8.58 17.17
N ASN A 139 -10.32 9.58 17.72
CA ASN A 139 -9.06 9.40 18.41
C ASN A 139 -9.19 8.52 19.66
N ALA A 140 -10.25 8.71 20.44
CA ALA A 140 -10.51 7.87 21.61
C ALA A 140 -10.73 6.41 21.21
N VAL A 141 -11.51 6.15 20.16
CA VAL A 141 -11.75 4.80 19.61
C VAL A 141 -10.46 4.15 19.11
N ALA A 142 -9.68 4.86 18.29
CA ALA A 142 -8.43 4.34 17.74
C ALA A 142 -7.39 4.06 18.84
N THR A 143 -7.26 4.95 19.81
CA THR A 143 -6.33 4.81 20.93
C THR A 143 -6.71 3.62 21.82
N ALA A 144 -8.00 3.45 22.14
CA ALA A 144 -8.48 2.32 22.93
C ALA A 144 -8.23 0.98 22.23
N ALA A 145 -8.37 0.91 20.90
CA ALA A 145 -8.07 -0.28 20.12
C ALA A 145 -6.56 -0.44 19.81
N GLY A 146 -5.74 0.57 20.06
CA GLY A 146 -4.31 0.58 19.75
C GLY A 146 -4.01 0.47 18.24
N VAL A 147 -4.81 1.14 17.41
CA VAL A 147 -4.72 1.11 15.95
C VAL A 147 -4.31 2.50 15.39
N VAL A 148 -3.86 2.51 14.15
CA VAL A 148 -3.51 3.75 13.43
C VAL A 148 -4.78 4.52 13.09
N LEU A 149 -4.75 5.86 13.27
CA LEU A 149 -5.85 6.75 12.91
C LEU A 149 -5.57 7.49 11.61
N GLY A 150 -6.47 7.38 10.65
CA GLY A 150 -6.46 8.16 9.41
C GLY A 150 -7.21 9.47 9.59
N VAL A 151 -6.59 10.56 9.17
CA VAL A 151 -7.10 11.93 9.31
C VAL A 151 -7.35 12.54 7.95
N SER A 152 -8.51 13.14 7.75
CA SER A 152 -8.90 13.86 6.55
C SER A 152 -9.34 15.30 6.87
N GLY A 153 -9.41 16.14 5.85
CA GLY A 153 -9.95 17.49 5.96
C GLY A 153 -10.59 17.88 4.63
N LYS A 154 -11.47 18.89 4.65
CA LYS A 154 -12.06 19.45 3.44
C LYS A 154 -11.02 20.18 2.56
N ASP A 155 -9.95 20.64 3.19
CA ASP A 155 -8.78 21.26 2.57
C ASP A 155 -7.53 20.99 3.42
N LEU A 156 -6.36 21.42 2.93
CA LEU A 156 -5.08 21.21 3.63
C LEU A 156 -4.98 21.96 4.97
N ASN A 157 -5.67 23.09 5.14
CA ASN A 157 -5.64 23.81 6.40
C ASN A 157 -6.41 23.04 7.46
N GLU A 158 -7.61 22.56 7.12
CA GLU A 158 -8.40 21.74 8.04
C GLU A 158 -7.70 20.41 8.36
N LEU A 159 -7.07 19.76 7.37
CA LEU A 159 -6.26 18.57 7.59
C LEU A 159 -5.12 18.86 8.58
N TYR A 160 -4.41 19.97 8.39
CA TYR A 160 -3.32 20.39 9.28
C TYR A 160 -3.80 20.64 10.71
N ASP A 161 -4.84 21.47 10.85
CA ASP A 161 -5.37 21.85 12.16
C ASP A 161 -5.92 20.65 12.93
N THR A 162 -6.63 19.77 12.24
CA THR A 162 -7.15 18.51 12.82
C THR A 162 -6.02 17.60 13.27
N THR A 163 -4.99 17.43 12.41
CA THR A 163 -3.81 16.63 12.77
C THR A 163 -3.10 17.20 13.98
N ALA A 164 -2.87 18.52 14.03
CA ALA A 164 -2.26 19.19 15.16
C ALA A 164 -3.09 19.08 16.45
N ALA A 165 -4.43 19.11 16.34
CA ALA A 165 -5.31 18.89 17.47
C ALA A 165 -5.19 17.45 18.03
N ILE A 166 -5.15 16.45 17.16
CA ILE A 166 -4.95 15.05 17.56
C ILE A 166 -3.57 14.84 18.20
N GLU A 167 -2.51 15.47 17.66
CA GLU A 167 -1.17 15.43 18.27
C GLU A 167 -1.15 16.00 19.68
N LYS A 168 -1.93 17.07 19.95
CA LYS A 168 -2.09 17.65 21.31
C LYS A 168 -2.78 16.68 22.28
N LEU A 169 -3.63 15.78 21.76
CA LEU A 169 -4.22 14.70 22.57
C LEU A 169 -3.22 13.56 22.84
N GLY A 170 -2.00 13.66 22.32
CA GLY A 170 -0.91 12.70 22.54
C GLY A 170 -0.81 11.59 21.49
N ASN A 171 -1.73 11.50 20.53
CA ASN A 171 -1.67 10.49 19.48
C ASN A 171 -0.75 10.93 18.33
N LYS A 172 0.25 10.10 18.05
CA LYS A 172 1.21 10.27 16.93
C LYS A 172 1.25 9.05 16.01
N ASN A 173 0.25 8.19 16.10
CA ASN A 173 0.09 7.00 15.26
C ASN A 173 -0.94 7.30 14.17
N LEU A 174 -0.56 8.12 13.21
CA LEU A 174 -1.46 8.72 12.23
C LEU A 174 -1.05 8.40 10.80
N VAL A 175 -2.03 8.44 9.90
CA VAL A 175 -1.87 8.56 8.45
C VAL A 175 -2.76 9.69 7.94
N LEU A 176 -2.38 10.37 6.87
CA LEU A 176 -3.11 11.51 6.31
C LEU A 176 -3.84 11.09 5.04
N ASP A 177 -5.16 11.19 5.03
CA ASP A 177 -5.95 11.03 3.80
C ASP A 177 -5.90 12.35 3.03
N THR A 178 -5.10 12.36 1.97
CA THR A 178 -4.87 13.55 1.12
C THR A 178 -5.80 13.59 -0.09
N THR A 179 -6.78 12.70 -0.15
CA THR A 179 -7.76 12.63 -1.24
C THR A 179 -8.62 13.89 -1.25
N GLY A 180 -8.57 14.62 -2.37
CA GLY A 180 -9.43 15.78 -2.60
C GLY A 180 -10.70 15.41 -3.38
N ALA A 181 -11.41 16.42 -3.86
CA ALA A 181 -12.64 16.25 -4.61
C ALA A 181 -12.39 15.71 -6.04
N ASP A 182 -11.23 15.95 -6.60
CA ASP A 182 -10.85 15.51 -7.93
C ASP A 182 -9.35 15.18 -8.03
N VAL A 183 -8.91 14.76 -9.22
CA VAL A 183 -7.51 14.40 -9.52
C VAL A 183 -6.57 15.57 -9.28
N LYS A 184 -6.97 16.79 -9.70
CA LYS A 184 -6.12 17.99 -9.58
C LYS A 184 -5.88 18.35 -8.12
N GLU A 185 -6.93 18.37 -7.34
CA GLU A 185 -6.85 18.68 -5.91
C GLU A 185 -6.07 17.61 -5.16
N THR A 186 -6.36 16.34 -5.40
CA THR A 186 -5.63 15.21 -4.77
C THR A 186 -4.14 15.27 -5.08
N PHE A 187 -3.77 15.54 -6.33
CA PHE A 187 -2.37 15.70 -6.71
C PHE A 187 -1.73 16.90 -6.01
N ALA A 188 -2.40 18.05 -5.99
CA ALA A 188 -1.88 19.24 -5.32
C ALA A 188 -1.69 18.99 -3.81
N ASN A 189 -2.66 18.37 -3.15
CA ASN A 189 -2.61 18.05 -1.73
C ASN A 189 -1.43 17.14 -1.40
N THR A 190 -1.29 16.03 -2.11
CA THR A 190 -0.19 15.07 -1.86
C THR A 190 1.18 15.66 -2.11
N VAL A 191 1.34 16.49 -3.16
CA VAL A 191 2.60 17.20 -3.44
C VAL A 191 2.92 18.20 -2.33
N GLN A 192 1.95 18.99 -1.89
CA GLN A 192 2.16 20.01 -0.85
C GLN A 192 2.48 19.38 0.50
N VAL A 193 1.72 18.37 0.94
CA VAL A 193 1.98 17.63 2.19
C VAL A 193 3.39 17.04 2.17
N ARG A 194 3.77 16.37 1.07
CA ARG A 194 5.10 15.77 0.96
C ARG A 194 6.21 16.82 0.96
N ARG A 195 6.03 17.97 0.29
CA ARG A 195 7.02 19.05 0.30
C ARG A 195 7.15 19.68 1.67
N ALA A 196 6.05 20.00 2.34
CA ALA A 196 6.07 20.52 3.69
C ALA A 196 6.82 19.58 4.64
N ALA A 197 6.51 18.29 4.61
CA ALA A 197 7.17 17.30 5.46
C ALA A 197 8.67 17.16 5.17
N LEU A 198 9.07 17.03 3.91
CA LEU A 198 10.46 16.66 3.55
C LEU A 198 11.38 17.86 3.34
N LYS A 199 10.86 18.95 2.78
CA LYS A 199 11.65 20.16 2.49
C LYS A 199 11.63 21.16 3.64
N ASP A 200 10.43 21.42 4.16
CA ASP A 200 10.23 22.42 5.22
C ASP A 200 10.29 21.80 6.62
N GLN A 201 10.40 20.46 6.70
CA GLN A 201 10.49 19.66 7.93
C GLN A 201 9.28 19.84 8.87
N ASP A 202 8.12 20.11 8.30
CA ASP A 202 6.87 20.23 9.04
C ASP A 202 6.45 18.85 9.56
N ARG A 203 6.49 18.69 10.89
CA ARG A 203 6.22 17.41 11.55
C ARG A 203 4.74 17.04 11.59
N THR A 204 3.86 18.01 11.51
CA THR A 204 2.41 17.78 11.50
C THR A 204 1.95 17.18 10.17
N PHE A 205 2.58 17.58 9.05
CA PHE A 205 2.43 16.87 7.78
C PHE A 205 3.37 15.67 7.60
N GLY A 206 4.23 15.40 8.57
CA GLY A 206 5.22 14.32 8.51
C GLY A 206 4.67 12.93 8.80
N TYR A 207 3.52 12.57 8.23
CA TYR A 207 2.90 11.23 8.31
C TYR A 207 2.73 10.60 6.94
N PRO A 208 2.67 9.25 6.84
CA PRO A 208 2.32 8.57 5.59
C PRO A 208 0.94 9.00 5.09
N SER A 209 0.75 8.96 3.77
CA SER A 209 -0.50 9.39 3.13
C SER A 209 -1.33 8.22 2.61
N ILE A 210 -2.65 8.45 2.58
CA ILE A 210 -3.63 7.65 1.82
C ILE A 210 -4.09 8.50 0.64
N VAL A 211 -4.18 7.87 -0.54
CA VAL A 211 -4.82 8.43 -1.73
C VAL A 211 -5.88 7.44 -2.19
N ASN A 212 -7.14 7.84 -2.17
CA ASN A 212 -8.26 6.99 -2.59
C ASN A 212 -8.66 7.28 -4.04
N LEU A 213 -8.17 6.46 -4.97
CA LEU A 213 -8.47 6.57 -6.39
C LEU A 213 -9.89 6.11 -6.74
N ALA A 214 -10.50 5.24 -5.94
CA ALA A 214 -11.89 4.82 -6.15
C ALA A 214 -12.85 6.02 -6.08
N LYS A 215 -12.51 7.05 -5.29
CA LYS A 215 -13.31 8.27 -5.20
C LYS A 215 -13.13 9.22 -6.39
N ILE A 216 -11.96 9.27 -7.03
CA ILE A 216 -11.59 10.31 -7.99
C ILE A 216 -11.45 9.81 -9.44
N ALA A 217 -11.40 8.49 -9.67
CA ALA A 217 -11.30 7.91 -11.01
C ALA A 217 -12.67 7.69 -11.68
N GLY A 218 -13.77 7.83 -10.94
CA GLY A 218 -15.13 7.77 -11.49
C GLY A 218 -15.47 6.47 -12.23
N GLY A 219 -14.91 5.32 -11.83
CA GLY A 219 -15.09 4.03 -12.51
C GLY A 219 -14.26 3.86 -13.79
N ASP A 220 -13.44 4.85 -14.16
CA ASP A 220 -12.50 4.72 -15.28
C ASP A 220 -11.22 4.00 -14.82
N TYR A 221 -11.14 2.71 -15.16
CA TYR A 221 -10.03 1.86 -14.73
C TYR A 221 -8.70 2.16 -15.44
N HIS A 222 -8.72 2.77 -16.63
CA HIS A 222 -7.50 3.23 -17.30
C HIS A 222 -6.95 4.47 -16.60
N LEU A 223 -7.82 5.41 -16.27
CA LEU A 223 -7.46 6.57 -15.45
C LEU A 223 -6.93 6.13 -14.08
N GLN A 224 -7.62 5.19 -13.41
CA GLN A 224 -7.18 4.62 -12.13
C GLN A 224 -5.77 4.05 -12.22
N ALA A 225 -5.48 3.23 -13.25
CA ALA A 225 -4.15 2.63 -13.43
C ALA A 225 -3.06 3.70 -13.65
N GLY A 226 -3.34 4.71 -14.47
CA GLY A 226 -2.44 5.85 -14.68
C GLY A 226 -2.17 6.65 -13.41
N LEU A 227 -3.21 6.94 -12.64
CA LEU A 227 -3.10 7.63 -11.37
C LEU A 227 -2.37 6.78 -10.32
N ALA A 228 -2.64 5.47 -10.26
CA ALA A 228 -1.92 4.57 -9.36
C ALA A 228 -0.41 4.56 -9.66
N ALA A 229 -0.03 4.54 -10.93
CA ALA A 229 1.37 4.66 -11.33
C ALA A 229 1.99 6.00 -10.89
N MET A 230 1.28 7.11 -11.08
CA MET A 230 1.74 8.44 -10.69
C MET A 230 1.98 8.54 -9.17
N PHE A 231 1.01 8.10 -8.35
CA PHE A 231 1.13 8.16 -6.90
C PHE A 231 2.14 7.15 -6.34
N THR A 232 2.37 6.03 -7.03
CA THR A 232 3.42 5.06 -6.69
C THR A 232 4.82 5.68 -6.79
N MET A 233 5.03 6.58 -7.75
CA MET A 233 6.37 7.13 -7.99
C MET A 233 6.93 7.91 -6.81
N LYS A 234 6.09 8.60 -6.00
CA LYS A 234 6.57 9.33 -4.81
C LYS A 234 5.53 10.02 -3.93
N TYR A 235 4.26 9.90 -4.23
CA TYR A 235 3.24 10.75 -3.57
C TYR A 235 2.31 9.99 -2.63
N GLY A 236 2.10 8.70 -2.82
CA GLY A 236 1.18 7.89 -1.99
C GLY A 236 1.92 6.83 -1.19
N SER A 237 1.69 6.76 0.12
CA SER A 237 2.14 5.62 0.93
C SER A 237 1.16 4.45 0.81
N ILE A 238 -0.14 4.76 0.74
CA ILE A 238 -1.22 3.83 0.44
C ILE A 238 -2.02 4.40 -0.73
N VAL A 239 -2.26 3.57 -1.74
CA VAL A 239 -3.12 3.88 -2.88
C VAL A 239 -4.30 2.93 -2.86
N VAL A 240 -5.51 3.49 -2.70
CA VAL A 240 -6.75 2.73 -2.71
C VAL A 240 -7.31 2.71 -4.12
N MET A 241 -7.58 1.52 -4.64
CA MET A 241 -8.11 1.27 -5.97
C MET A 241 -9.49 0.64 -5.87
N GLU A 242 -10.38 0.97 -6.79
CA GLU A 242 -11.70 0.34 -6.85
C GLU A 242 -11.58 -1.17 -7.12
N ARG A 243 -10.65 -1.54 -8.01
CA ARG A 243 -10.29 -2.94 -8.29
C ARG A 243 -8.80 -3.06 -8.63
N MET A 244 -8.30 -4.28 -8.56
CA MET A 244 -6.97 -4.64 -9.02
C MET A 244 -7.02 -6.03 -9.66
N THR A 245 -6.96 -6.09 -10.97
CA THR A 245 -6.78 -7.33 -11.74
C THR A 245 -5.29 -7.63 -11.93
N TYR A 246 -4.96 -8.85 -12.34
CA TYR A 246 -3.56 -9.22 -12.63
C TYR A 246 -2.95 -8.33 -13.72
N ALA A 247 -3.73 -7.97 -14.75
CA ALA A 247 -3.28 -7.08 -15.84
C ALA A 247 -2.95 -5.66 -15.36
N GLU A 248 -3.69 -5.14 -14.36
CA GLU A 248 -3.42 -3.85 -13.74
C GLU A 248 -2.25 -3.94 -12.74
N ALA A 249 -2.16 -5.03 -12.00
CA ALA A 249 -1.14 -5.24 -10.98
C ALA A 249 0.27 -5.39 -11.56
N LEU A 250 0.42 -6.16 -12.64
CA LEU A 250 1.72 -6.49 -13.21
C LEU A 250 2.59 -5.25 -13.52
N PRO A 251 2.12 -4.25 -14.29
CA PRO A 251 2.90 -3.03 -14.54
C PRO A 251 3.09 -2.17 -13.29
N LEU A 252 2.11 -2.10 -12.39
CA LEU A 252 2.22 -1.31 -11.16
C LEU A 252 3.28 -1.87 -10.21
N TYR A 253 3.31 -3.17 -10.00
CA TYR A 253 4.34 -3.80 -9.16
C TYR A 253 5.72 -3.75 -9.82
N GLY A 254 5.79 -3.87 -11.14
CA GLY A 254 7.03 -3.65 -11.88
C GLY A 254 7.58 -2.24 -11.69
N LEU A 255 6.73 -1.22 -11.82
CA LEU A 255 7.08 0.17 -11.55
C LEU A 255 7.52 0.36 -10.09
N ARG A 256 6.72 -0.13 -9.13
CA ARG A 256 7.02 -0.04 -7.70
C ARG A 256 8.39 -0.63 -7.37
N GLN A 257 8.65 -1.84 -7.83
CA GLN A 257 9.92 -2.51 -7.59
C GLN A 257 11.09 -1.70 -8.16
N ASN A 258 10.95 -1.12 -9.36
CA ASN A 258 11.98 -0.26 -9.95
C ASN A 258 12.20 1.03 -9.14
N VAL A 259 11.12 1.72 -8.76
CA VAL A 259 11.20 3.02 -8.05
C VAL A 259 11.82 2.87 -6.66
N PHE A 260 11.56 1.76 -5.98
CA PHE A 260 12.03 1.50 -4.62
C PHE A 260 13.35 0.68 -4.57
N THR A 261 13.93 0.35 -5.71
CA THR A 261 15.27 -0.22 -5.78
C THR A 261 16.32 0.90 -5.69
N ASP A 262 17.43 0.63 -5.01
CA ASP A 262 18.56 1.56 -4.93
C ASP A 262 19.12 1.81 -6.34
N PRO A 263 19.13 3.06 -6.84
CA PRO A 263 19.64 3.36 -8.16
C PRO A 263 21.15 3.10 -8.30
N GLN A 264 21.87 2.99 -7.20
CA GLN A 264 23.31 2.70 -7.17
C GLN A 264 23.60 1.20 -6.96
N LYS A 265 22.58 0.41 -6.63
CA LYS A 265 22.69 -1.04 -6.44
C LYS A 265 21.74 -1.74 -7.39
N PRO A 266 22.25 -2.46 -8.39
CA PRO A 266 21.38 -3.19 -9.31
C PRO A 266 20.52 -4.19 -8.54
N MET A 267 19.28 -4.38 -9.01
CA MET A 267 18.41 -5.46 -8.51
C MET A 267 19.11 -6.80 -8.68
N ARG A 268 18.99 -7.65 -7.68
CA ARG A 268 19.58 -8.99 -7.68
C ARG A 268 18.50 -10.05 -7.48
N VAL A 269 18.76 -11.21 -8.05
CA VAL A 269 18.01 -12.45 -7.82
C VAL A 269 18.79 -13.25 -6.77
N GLU A 270 18.08 -13.98 -5.92
CA GLU A 270 18.73 -14.83 -4.91
C GLU A 270 19.65 -15.86 -5.59
N PRO A 271 20.92 -15.96 -5.19
CA PRO A 271 21.83 -17.00 -5.69
C PRO A 271 21.29 -18.40 -5.36
N GLY A 272 21.39 -19.32 -6.32
CA GLY A 272 20.85 -20.67 -6.15
C GLY A 272 20.78 -21.48 -7.42
N ILE A 273 20.15 -22.65 -7.35
CA ILE A 273 19.92 -23.54 -8.48
C ILE A 273 18.44 -23.54 -8.81
N TYR A 274 18.11 -23.18 -10.02
CA TYR A 274 16.75 -23.04 -10.53
C TYR A 274 16.48 -24.05 -11.66
N PRO A 275 15.77 -25.16 -11.38
CA PRO A 275 15.40 -26.10 -12.43
C PRO A 275 14.44 -25.44 -13.44
N MET A 276 14.73 -25.59 -14.74
CA MET A 276 13.95 -25.03 -15.84
C MET A 276 13.52 -26.12 -16.80
N ASN A 277 12.37 -26.00 -17.42
CA ASN A 277 11.82 -26.93 -18.41
C ASN A 277 11.81 -28.40 -17.94
N GLY A 278 11.62 -28.60 -16.61
CA GLY A 278 11.66 -29.96 -16.03
C GLY A 278 13.05 -30.51 -15.79
N GLY A 279 14.06 -29.63 -15.64
CA GLY A 279 15.44 -30.05 -15.33
C GLY A 279 15.57 -30.86 -14.04
N ASP A 280 16.42 -31.88 -14.07
CA ASP A 280 16.76 -32.77 -12.96
C ASP A 280 18.29 -32.78 -12.69
N GLU A 281 18.76 -33.65 -11.80
CA GLU A 281 20.17 -33.74 -11.41
C GLU A 281 21.13 -34.13 -12.56
N ASN A 282 20.61 -34.71 -13.64
CA ASN A 282 21.37 -35.14 -14.81
C ASN A 282 21.26 -34.16 -15.99
N SER A 283 20.49 -33.07 -15.80
CA SER A 283 20.23 -32.11 -16.85
C SER A 283 21.40 -31.13 -17.03
N LEU A 284 21.42 -30.46 -18.19
CA LEU A 284 22.42 -29.44 -18.52
C LEU A 284 22.47 -28.38 -17.42
N VAL A 285 23.67 -27.94 -17.08
CA VAL A 285 23.88 -26.82 -16.15
C VAL A 285 24.28 -25.56 -16.92
N VAL A 286 23.52 -24.51 -16.74
CA VAL A 286 23.83 -23.17 -17.26
C VAL A 286 24.08 -22.24 -16.07
N THR A 287 25.10 -21.41 -16.15
CA THR A 287 25.46 -20.50 -15.05
C THR A 287 25.38 -19.05 -15.48
N THR A 288 24.91 -18.19 -14.56
CA THR A 288 24.88 -16.73 -14.74
C THR A 288 25.11 -16.03 -13.41
N VAL A 289 25.12 -14.70 -13.44
CA VAL A 289 25.24 -13.86 -12.25
C VAL A 289 23.86 -13.41 -11.74
N ASP A 290 23.81 -12.95 -10.51
CA ASP A 290 22.59 -12.57 -9.79
C ASP A 290 21.97 -11.21 -10.20
N PHE A 291 22.56 -10.50 -11.17
CA PHE A 291 21.95 -9.26 -11.67
C PHE A 291 20.60 -9.54 -12.34
N ALA A 292 19.55 -8.88 -11.88
CA ALA A 292 18.17 -9.14 -12.33
C ALA A 292 18.00 -9.00 -13.85
N LEU A 293 18.61 -8.00 -14.49
CA LEU A 293 18.54 -7.84 -15.94
C LEU A 293 19.17 -9.03 -16.67
N THR A 294 20.34 -9.48 -16.24
CA THR A 294 21.01 -10.66 -16.82
C THR A 294 20.18 -11.90 -16.63
N TYR A 295 19.65 -12.11 -15.42
CA TYR A 295 18.74 -13.22 -15.14
C TYR A 295 17.52 -13.22 -16.08
N PHE A 296 16.84 -12.08 -16.26
CA PHE A 296 15.66 -12.00 -17.15
C PHE A 296 16.00 -12.37 -18.60
N LEU A 297 17.10 -11.85 -19.12
CA LEU A 297 17.50 -12.14 -20.49
C LEU A 297 17.85 -13.63 -20.65
N VAL A 298 18.64 -14.16 -19.74
CA VAL A 298 19.09 -15.56 -19.80
C VAL A 298 17.93 -16.51 -19.54
N SER A 299 17.15 -16.32 -18.48
CA SER A 299 16.02 -17.20 -18.15
C SER A 299 14.97 -17.24 -19.25
N GLY A 300 14.62 -16.08 -19.84
CA GLY A 300 13.66 -16.02 -20.94
C GLY A 300 14.11 -16.76 -22.21
N GLU A 301 15.40 -16.74 -22.53
CA GLU A 301 15.94 -17.53 -23.65
C GLU A 301 15.98 -19.03 -23.33
N LEU A 302 16.35 -19.39 -22.10
CA LEU A 302 16.36 -20.77 -21.65
C LEU A 302 14.97 -21.40 -21.61
N GLU A 303 13.97 -20.67 -21.11
CA GLU A 303 12.55 -21.10 -21.14
C GLU A 303 12.09 -21.36 -22.57
N ARG A 304 12.36 -20.43 -23.49
CA ARG A 304 12.01 -20.59 -24.91
C ARG A 304 12.68 -21.76 -25.59
N SER A 305 13.86 -22.16 -25.14
CA SER A 305 14.59 -23.31 -25.71
C SER A 305 13.86 -24.64 -25.49
N GLY A 306 13.03 -24.72 -24.41
CA GLY A 306 12.38 -25.97 -24.00
C GLY A 306 13.32 -27.07 -23.52
N VAL A 307 14.62 -26.80 -23.41
CA VAL A 307 15.63 -27.80 -22.98
C VAL A 307 15.59 -27.95 -21.46
N PRO A 308 15.45 -29.20 -20.94
CA PRO A 308 15.59 -29.44 -19.50
C PRO A 308 16.99 -29.06 -19.02
N LEU A 309 17.05 -28.15 -18.02
CA LEU A 309 18.34 -27.66 -17.50
C LEU A 309 18.22 -27.12 -16.07
N ASN A 310 19.35 -26.90 -15.42
CA ASN A 310 19.49 -26.22 -14.16
C ASN A 310 20.20 -24.88 -14.36
N LEU A 311 19.54 -23.77 -14.11
CA LEU A 311 20.16 -22.45 -14.12
C LEU A 311 20.77 -22.16 -12.74
N VAL A 312 22.09 -22.05 -12.70
CA VAL A 312 22.85 -21.71 -11.49
C VAL A 312 23.10 -20.20 -11.47
N ILE A 313 22.55 -19.53 -10.48
CA ILE A 313 22.75 -18.10 -10.26
C ILE A 313 23.84 -17.93 -9.20
N ASN A 314 24.94 -17.27 -9.60
CA ASN A 314 26.06 -17.00 -8.72
C ASN A 314 25.98 -15.58 -8.15
N ASP A 315 26.35 -15.44 -6.87
CA ASP A 315 26.56 -14.12 -6.27
C ASP A 315 27.70 -13.40 -7.00
N ALA A 316 27.39 -12.26 -7.58
CA ALA A 316 28.36 -11.39 -8.23
C ALA A 316 29.08 -10.46 -7.24
N GLY A 317 29.12 -10.81 -5.95
CA GLY A 317 29.59 -10.04 -4.81
C GLY A 317 30.72 -9.07 -5.11
N GLY A 318 30.46 -7.79 -4.96
CA GLY A 318 31.47 -6.75 -4.99
C GLY A 318 31.84 -6.19 -6.38
N LEU A 319 31.09 -6.50 -7.44
CA LEU A 319 31.25 -5.85 -8.76
C LEU A 319 30.45 -4.56 -8.84
#